data_4e7206f984520a654b086ec7c6989ede
#
_entry.id   4e7206f984520a654b086ec7c6989ede
#
_cell.length_a   1.000
_cell.length_b   1.000
_cell.length_c   1.000
_cell.angle_alpha   90.00
_cell.angle_beta   90.00
_cell.angle_gamma   90.00
#
_symmetry.space_group_name_H-M   'P 1'
#
loop_
_entity.id
_entity.type
_entity.pdbx_description
1 polymer ?
#
loop_
_entity_poly.entity_id
_entity_poly.type
_entity_poly.pdbx_seq_one_letter_code
_entity_poly.pdbx_strand_id
1 'polypeptide(L)'
;MAKVTVMGSTGTIGKNVTFKLAKEDVVSEVVLFSRPESIDNAKGQSYDMYDALAAEDIDCLLTPSCNFEDLAGSAIVLITAGVHRKEGMNRRDLAFVNAKIVANYAKQIALHAPDAIILVATNPVDVMTTIALDASGFDRNKVIGVGNHLDSLRLKTYFARRLNINSSEIHTRVIGEHGDNMVPLLSSTTIGGIPLKYFIREVEIDVLEIVKTLRNAGNTIISKKGATEYGPAYAISNLITTLITNTHKILTVSLYLDGEIADVKGVCLGVPSVLSKNGNAMIIPIHMNEYETNKFRKAAEEIRTLTEDVRESLKEDD
;
A
#
# COMPACT_ATOMS: atom_id res chain seq x y z
N MET A 1 16.46 -16.09 2.46
CA MET A 1 16.50 -14.68 2.02
C MET A 1 15.74 -14.55 0.71
N ALA A 2 15.08 -13.45 0.47
CA ALA A 2 14.16 -13.28 -0.65
C ALA A 2 14.67 -12.25 -1.66
N LYS A 3 14.31 -12.48 -2.95
CA LYS A 3 14.42 -11.48 -4.01
C LYS A 3 13.13 -10.67 -4.06
N VAL A 4 13.24 -9.35 -4.15
CA VAL A 4 12.11 -8.41 -4.28
C VAL A 4 12.35 -7.51 -5.48
N THR A 5 11.35 -7.35 -6.33
CA THR A 5 11.41 -6.38 -7.44
C THR A 5 10.59 -5.13 -7.12
N VAL A 6 11.17 -3.95 -7.34
CA VAL A 6 10.50 -2.65 -7.18
C VAL A 6 10.32 -2.01 -8.55
N MET A 7 9.11 -2.11 -9.12
CA MET A 7 8.76 -1.47 -10.39
C MET A 7 8.44 0.00 -10.16
N GLY A 8 9.26 0.87 -10.75
CA GLY A 8 9.26 2.31 -10.46
C GLY A 8 10.27 2.72 -9.39
N SER A 9 11.37 1.99 -9.29
CA SER A 9 12.45 2.17 -8.30
C SER A 9 13.07 3.57 -8.30
N THR A 10 13.07 4.26 -9.45
CA THR A 10 13.63 5.63 -9.58
C THR A 10 12.70 6.73 -9.06
N GLY A 11 11.44 6.40 -8.77
CA GLY A 11 10.48 7.36 -8.20
C GLY A 11 10.70 7.65 -6.72
N THR A 12 10.07 8.71 -6.22
CA THR A 12 10.21 9.17 -4.83
C THR A 12 9.93 8.07 -3.79
N ILE A 13 8.88 7.28 -3.98
CA ILE A 13 8.58 6.16 -3.07
C ILE A 13 9.51 4.99 -3.36
N GLY A 14 9.68 4.62 -4.65
CA GLY A 14 10.45 3.45 -5.07
C GLY A 14 11.88 3.46 -4.54
N LYS A 15 12.61 4.58 -4.67
CA LYS A 15 13.99 4.69 -4.17
C LYS A 15 14.10 4.48 -2.65
N ASN A 16 13.17 5.06 -1.88
CA ASN A 16 13.17 4.93 -0.42
C ASN A 16 12.77 3.52 0.03
N VAL A 17 11.84 2.86 -0.68
CA VAL A 17 11.49 1.46 -0.43
C VAL A 17 12.68 0.56 -0.75
N THR A 18 13.32 0.73 -1.90
CA THR A 18 14.49 -0.04 -2.33
C THR A 18 15.58 0.01 -1.27
N PHE A 19 15.97 1.22 -0.85
CA PHE A 19 17.02 1.38 0.17
C PHE A 19 16.62 0.77 1.52
N LYS A 20 15.36 0.94 1.95
CA LYS A 20 14.88 0.33 3.19
C LYS A 20 14.88 -1.21 3.12
N LEU A 21 14.48 -1.78 1.99
CA LEU A 21 14.47 -3.24 1.79
C LEU A 21 15.88 -3.83 1.75
N ALA A 22 16.83 -3.14 1.12
CA ALA A 22 18.22 -3.56 1.07
C ALA A 22 18.88 -3.67 2.46
N LYS A 23 18.31 -3.03 3.47
CA LYS A 23 18.73 -3.08 4.87
C LYS A 23 18.00 -4.14 5.72
N GLU A 24 17.12 -4.94 5.11
CA GLU A 24 16.39 -5.99 5.83
C GLU A 24 17.12 -7.34 5.67
N ASP A 25 17.53 -7.95 6.75
CA ASP A 25 18.27 -9.24 6.78
C ASP A 25 17.59 -10.37 6.00
N VAL A 26 16.29 -10.24 5.75
CA VAL A 26 15.48 -11.24 5.05
C VAL A 26 15.46 -11.05 3.54
N VAL A 27 16.03 -9.96 3.04
CA VAL A 27 16.14 -9.60 1.62
C VAL A 27 17.57 -9.81 1.15
N SER A 28 17.78 -10.65 0.14
CA SER A 28 19.11 -10.90 -0.45
C SER A 28 19.34 -10.13 -1.75
N GLU A 29 18.25 -9.77 -2.44
CA GLU A 29 18.32 -9.05 -3.70
C GLU A 29 17.13 -8.09 -3.84
N VAL A 30 17.41 -6.87 -4.28
CA VAL A 30 16.38 -5.93 -4.74
C VAL A 30 16.65 -5.58 -6.20
N VAL A 31 15.68 -5.92 -7.08
CA VAL A 31 15.71 -5.47 -8.48
C VAL A 31 15.14 -4.06 -8.56
N LEU A 32 15.96 -3.12 -9.01
CA LEU A 32 15.60 -1.74 -9.25
C LEU A 32 15.02 -1.63 -10.67
N PHE A 33 13.75 -2.04 -10.83
CA PHE A 33 13.12 -2.03 -12.14
C PHE A 33 12.68 -0.62 -12.54
N SER A 34 13.12 -0.18 -13.70
CA SER A 34 12.81 1.13 -14.27
C SER A 34 12.46 1.01 -15.76
N ARG A 35 11.95 2.08 -16.33
CA ARG A 35 11.83 2.18 -17.80
C ARG A 35 13.22 2.32 -18.42
N PRO A 36 13.42 1.94 -19.69
CA PRO A 36 14.69 2.09 -20.39
C PRO A 36 15.28 3.50 -20.28
N GLU A 37 14.47 4.56 -20.39
CA GLU A 37 14.90 5.95 -20.29
C GLU A 37 15.42 6.35 -18.90
N SER A 38 15.12 5.54 -17.90
CA SER A 38 15.49 5.79 -16.50
C SER A 38 16.53 4.80 -15.96
N ILE A 39 17.06 3.91 -16.82
CA ILE A 39 17.97 2.85 -16.35
C ILE A 39 19.28 3.39 -15.79
N ASP A 40 19.82 4.45 -16.35
CA ASP A 40 21.05 5.07 -15.83
C ASP A 40 20.83 5.75 -14.49
N ASN A 41 19.62 6.27 -14.24
CA ASN A 41 19.25 6.76 -12.92
C ASN A 41 19.18 5.60 -11.90
N ALA A 42 18.62 4.46 -12.28
CA ALA A 42 18.57 3.28 -11.41
C ALA A 42 19.99 2.75 -11.08
N LYS A 43 20.90 2.75 -12.06
CA LYS A 43 22.32 2.41 -11.84
C LYS A 43 23.00 3.39 -10.87
N GLY A 44 22.82 4.69 -11.10
CA GLY A 44 23.37 5.72 -10.19
C GLY A 44 22.86 5.56 -8.76
N GLN A 45 21.55 5.28 -8.61
CA GLN A 45 20.97 4.99 -7.28
C GLN A 45 21.58 3.74 -6.64
N SER A 46 21.81 2.66 -7.40
CA SER A 46 22.42 1.45 -6.85
C SER A 46 23.84 1.69 -6.34
N TYR A 47 24.64 2.50 -7.03
CA TYR A 47 25.99 2.86 -6.58
C TYR A 47 25.96 3.64 -5.27
N ASP A 48 25.14 4.69 -5.20
CA ASP A 48 24.98 5.50 -3.98
C ASP A 48 24.45 4.66 -2.79
N MET A 49 23.53 3.73 -3.07
CA MET A 49 23.04 2.79 -2.05
C MET A 49 24.10 1.80 -1.60
N TYR A 50 24.96 1.28 -2.50
CA TYR A 50 26.07 0.41 -2.12
C TYR A 50 27.06 1.09 -1.18
N ASP A 51 27.39 2.36 -1.44
CA ASP A 51 28.26 3.13 -0.54
C ASP A 51 27.65 3.24 0.87
N ALA A 52 26.34 3.46 0.95
CA ALA A 52 25.64 3.54 2.23
C ALA A 52 25.51 2.18 2.94
N LEU A 53 25.29 1.08 2.19
CA LEU A 53 25.22 -0.27 2.75
C LEU A 53 26.56 -0.73 3.27
N ALA A 54 27.66 -0.40 2.57
CA ALA A 54 29.03 -0.70 3.00
C ALA A 54 29.38 -0.06 4.35
N ALA A 55 28.81 1.12 4.67
CA ALA A 55 29.02 1.78 5.96
C ALA A 55 28.35 1.04 7.14
N GLU A 56 27.44 0.11 6.86
CA GLU A 56 26.72 -0.69 7.86
C GLU A 56 27.04 -2.20 7.77
N ASP A 57 28.07 -2.57 6.97
CA ASP A 57 28.46 -3.98 6.71
C ASP A 57 27.29 -4.85 6.18
N ILE A 58 26.40 -4.25 5.37
CA ILE A 58 25.25 -4.93 4.78
C ILE A 58 25.59 -5.40 3.36
N ASP A 59 25.35 -6.69 3.11
CA ASP A 59 25.54 -7.31 1.80
C ASP A 59 24.15 -7.70 1.20
N CYS A 60 23.60 -6.82 0.38
CA CYS A 60 22.37 -7.03 -0.38
C CYS A 60 22.62 -6.70 -1.86
N LEU A 61 22.27 -7.63 -2.76
CA LEU A 61 22.42 -7.40 -4.20
C LEU A 61 21.39 -6.38 -4.68
N LEU A 62 21.89 -5.33 -5.35
CA LEU A 62 21.06 -4.31 -6.00
C LEU A 62 21.20 -4.46 -7.53
N THR A 63 20.12 -4.87 -8.20
CA THR A 63 20.10 -5.18 -9.64
C THR A 63 19.30 -4.13 -10.41
N PRO A 64 19.93 -3.08 -10.97
CA PRO A 64 19.22 -2.16 -11.88
C PRO A 64 18.80 -2.88 -13.14
N SER A 65 17.52 -2.81 -13.51
CA SER A 65 17.02 -3.47 -14.71
C SER A 65 15.88 -2.71 -15.39
N CYS A 66 15.72 -2.95 -16.69
CA CYS A 66 14.54 -2.61 -17.48
C CYS A 66 14.00 -3.83 -18.24
N ASN A 67 14.54 -5.03 -18.00
CA ASN A 67 14.13 -6.28 -18.63
C ASN A 67 13.18 -7.05 -17.73
N PHE A 68 12.05 -7.49 -18.27
CA PHE A 68 11.05 -8.22 -17.49
C PHE A 68 11.53 -9.62 -17.07
N GLU A 69 12.46 -10.22 -17.79
CA GLU A 69 13.09 -11.50 -17.43
C GLU A 69 13.75 -11.45 -16.03
N ASP A 70 14.24 -10.29 -15.63
CA ASP A 70 14.87 -10.11 -14.32
C ASP A 70 13.87 -10.15 -13.15
N LEU A 71 12.55 -10.19 -13.42
CA LEU A 71 11.51 -10.43 -12.41
C LEU A 71 11.54 -11.90 -11.92
N ALA A 72 12.10 -12.80 -12.70
CA ALA A 72 12.11 -14.24 -12.37
C ALA A 72 12.70 -14.50 -10.99
N GLY A 73 12.03 -15.37 -10.24
CA GLY A 73 12.42 -15.72 -8.86
C GLY A 73 12.10 -14.68 -7.80
N SER A 74 11.46 -13.57 -8.13
CA SER A 74 10.98 -12.60 -7.13
C SER A 74 9.90 -13.22 -6.25
N ALA A 75 10.07 -13.15 -4.93
CA ALA A 75 9.03 -13.52 -3.98
C ALA A 75 7.90 -12.49 -3.96
N ILE A 76 8.26 -11.23 -4.15
CA ILE A 76 7.31 -10.10 -4.18
C ILE A 76 7.70 -9.16 -5.32
N VAL A 77 6.72 -8.73 -6.11
CA VAL A 77 6.87 -7.63 -7.07
C VAL A 77 6.00 -6.47 -6.63
N LEU A 78 6.65 -5.36 -6.29
CA LEU A 78 6.00 -4.12 -5.88
C LEU A 78 5.82 -3.19 -7.08
N ILE A 79 4.58 -2.75 -7.35
CA ILE A 79 4.26 -1.74 -8.37
C ILE A 79 4.10 -0.38 -7.68
N THR A 80 5.11 0.49 -7.82
CA THR A 80 5.05 1.91 -7.42
C THR A 80 5.02 2.83 -8.64
N ALA A 81 5.17 2.26 -9.82
CA ALA A 81 5.19 2.99 -11.08
C ALA A 81 3.82 3.59 -11.38
N GLY A 82 3.81 4.83 -11.79
CA GLY A 82 2.61 5.58 -12.14
C GLY A 82 2.89 7.06 -12.26
N VAL A 83 1.93 7.80 -12.78
CA VAL A 83 1.98 9.27 -12.84
C VAL A 83 1.48 9.83 -11.52
N HIS A 84 2.11 10.90 -11.06
CA HIS A 84 1.59 11.68 -9.95
C HIS A 84 0.45 12.61 -10.43
N ARG A 85 -0.49 12.87 -9.52
CA ARG A 85 -1.57 13.83 -9.79
C ARG A 85 -0.98 15.20 -10.10
N LYS A 86 -1.26 15.71 -11.29
CA LYS A 86 -0.88 17.07 -11.71
C LYS A 86 -1.98 18.07 -11.34
N GLU A 87 -1.62 19.35 -11.28
CA GLU A 87 -2.59 20.43 -11.10
C GLU A 87 -3.64 20.38 -12.23
N GLY A 88 -4.92 20.48 -11.87
CA GLY A 88 -6.04 20.35 -12.80
C GLY A 88 -6.47 18.90 -13.12
N MET A 89 -5.68 17.90 -12.78
CA MET A 89 -6.05 16.48 -13.00
C MET A 89 -7.00 16.01 -11.89
N ASN A 90 -8.16 15.47 -12.27
CA ASN A 90 -9.06 14.85 -11.31
C ASN A 90 -8.64 13.40 -10.99
N ARG A 91 -9.32 12.76 -10.04
CA ARG A 91 -8.99 11.40 -9.60
C ARG A 91 -9.28 10.35 -10.68
N ARG A 92 -10.31 10.56 -11.49
CA ARG A 92 -10.70 9.67 -12.60
C ARG A 92 -9.65 9.68 -13.71
N ASP A 93 -9.16 10.87 -14.11
CA ASP A 93 -8.10 11.00 -15.12
C ASP A 93 -6.82 10.28 -14.69
N LEU A 94 -6.45 10.43 -13.41
CA LEU A 94 -5.31 9.72 -12.83
C LEU A 94 -5.50 8.20 -12.89
N ALA A 95 -6.71 7.72 -12.59
CA ALA A 95 -7.03 6.30 -12.61
C ALA A 95 -6.87 5.71 -14.01
N PHE A 96 -7.37 6.37 -15.05
CA PHE A 96 -7.26 5.91 -16.44
C PHE A 96 -5.80 5.79 -16.92
N VAL A 97 -4.98 6.79 -16.63
CA VAL A 97 -3.57 6.76 -17.03
C VAL A 97 -2.80 5.66 -16.29
N ASN A 98 -3.00 5.55 -14.97
CA ASN A 98 -2.27 4.58 -14.15
C ASN A 98 -2.74 3.14 -14.39
N ALA A 99 -4.00 2.93 -14.76
CA ALA A 99 -4.53 1.61 -15.05
C ALA A 99 -3.81 0.92 -16.21
N LYS A 100 -3.51 1.64 -17.27
CA LYS A 100 -2.74 1.11 -18.41
C LYS A 100 -1.35 0.63 -17.97
N ILE A 101 -0.67 1.42 -17.13
CA ILE A 101 0.66 1.08 -16.61
C ILE A 101 0.57 -0.16 -15.72
N VAL A 102 -0.38 -0.18 -14.78
CA VAL A 102 -0.54 -1.27 -13.83
C VAL A 102 -0.98 -2.56 -14.51
N ALA A 103 -1.93 -2.49 -15.45
CA ALA A 103 -2.39 -3.65 -16.22
C ALA A 103 -1.24 -4.28 -17.02
N ASN A 104 -0.44 -3.46 -17.74
CA ASN A 104 0.72 -3.96 -18.46
C ASN A 104 1.73 -4.63 -17.52
N TYR A 105 2.08 -4.00 -16.40
CA TYR A 105 3.02 -4.58 -15.45
C TYR A 105 2.49 -5.85 -14.80
N ALA A 106 1.20 -5.91 -14.47
CA ALA A 106 0.59 -7.12 -13.93
C ALA A 106 0.61 -8.31 -14.92
N LYS A 107 0.35 -8.05 -16.21
CA LYS A 107 0.50 -9.05 -17.29
C LYS A 107 1.95 -9.56 -17.38
N GLN A 108 2.95 -8.65 -17.31
CA GLN A 108 4.36 -9.03 -17.35
C GLN A 108 4.81 -9.80 -16.10
N ILE A 109 4.29 -9.44 -14.93
CA ILE A 109 4.56 -10.18 -13.69
C ILE A 109 4.00 -11.60 -13.80
N ALA A 110 2.78 -11.77 -14.32
CA ALA A 110 2.19 -13.08 -14.50
C ALA A 110 3.01 -13.99 -15.45
N LEU A 111 3.65 -13.38 -16.47
CA LEU A 111 4.49 -14.12 -17.41
C LEU A 111 5.86 -14.48 -16.83
N HIS A 112 6.53 -13.57 -16.12
CA HIS A 112 7.94 -13.70 -15.74
C HIS A 112 8.16 -14.10 -14.28
N ALA A 113 7.17 -13.85 -13.39
CA ALA A 113 7.22 -14.19 -11.97
C ALA A 113 5.88 -14.77 -11.46
N PRO A 114 5.40 -15.90 -11.99
CA PRO A 114 4.05 -16.43 -11.72
C PRO A 114 3.82 -16.84 -10.27
N ASP A 115 4.88 -17.08 -9.52
CA ASP A 115 4.80 -17.46 -8.10
C ASP A 115 4.84 -16.26 -7.14
N ALA A 116 5.13 -15.06 -7.64
CA ALA A 116 5.26 -13.86 -6.84
C ALA A 116 3.94 -13.42 -6.20
N ILE A 117 4.05 -12.64 -5.14
CA ILE A 117 2.95 -11.80 -4.64
C ILE A 117 3.07 -10.44 -5.33
N ILE A 118 1.96 -9.95 -5.90
CA ILE A 118 1.88 -8.59 -6.44
C ILE A 118 1.47 -7.65 -5.31
N LEU A 119 2.31 -6.65 -5.03
CA LEU A 119 2.00 -5.59 -4.10
C LEU A 119 1.83 -4.27 -4.86
N VAL A 120 0.66 -3.64 -4.75
CA VAL A 120 0.30 -2.41 -5.49
C VAL A 120 0.34 -1.20 -4.57
N ALA A 121 1.15 -0.19 -4.94
CA ALA A 121 1.22 1.10 -4.25
C ALA A 121 0.80 2.29 -5.14
N THR A 122 0.57 2.04 -6.42
CA THR A 122 0.14 3.05 -7.39
C THR A 122 -1.29 3.52 -7.10
N ASN A 123 -1.50 4.83 -7.07
CA ASN A 123 -2.81 5.43 -6.79
C ASN A 123 -3.66 5.63 -8.06
N PRO A 124 -5.01 5.54 -7.93
CA PRO A 124 -5.79 5.18 -6.74
C PRO A 124 -5.65 3.68 -6.41
N VAL A 125 -5.06 3.38 -5.25
CA VAL A 125 -4.56 2.03 -4.95
C VAL A 125 -5.64 0.94 -4.98
N ASP A 126 -6.85 1.22 -4.51
CA ASP A 126 -7.94 0.24 -4.47
C ASP A 126 -8.38 -0.15 -5.90
N VAL A 127 -8.51 0.84 -6.79
CA VAL A 127 -8.78 0.62 -8.21
C VAL A 127 -7.62 -0.12 -8.86
N MET A 128 -6.37 0.34 -8.65
CA MET A 128 -5.18 -0.26 -9.25
C MET A 128 -4.96 -1.70 -8.79
N THR A 129 -5.32 -2.03 -7.56
CA THR A 129 -5.26 -3.41 -7.04
C THR A 129 -6.25 -4.32 -7.78
N THR A 130 -7.47 -3.83 -8.04
CA THR A 130 -8.45 -4.57 -8.84
C THR A 130 -7.96 -4.75 -10.28
N ILE A 131 -7.44 -3.71 -10.90
CA ILE A 131 -6.88 -3.79 -12.27
C ILE A 131 -5.68 -4.76 -12.35
N ALA A 132 -4.81 -4.75 -11.33
CA ALA A 132 -3.70 -5.69 -11.26
C ALA A 132 -4.19 -7.15 -11.12
N LEU A 133 -5.24 -7.38 -10.33
CA LEU A 133 -5.87 -8.69 -10.19
C LEU A 133 -6.46 -9.18 -11.51
N ASP A 134 -7.26 -8.34 -12.18
CA ASP A 134 -7.87 -8.65 -13.48
C ASP A 134 -6.81 -8.97 -14.54
N ALA A 135 -5.76 -8.16 -14.62
CA ALA A 135 -4.75 -8.28 -15.67
C ALA A 135 -3.75 -9.42 -15.46
N SER A 136 -3.45 -9.77 -14.21
CA SER A 136 -2.52 -10.87 -13.88
C SER A 136 -3.18 -12.24 -13.93
N GLY A 137 -4.49 -12.32 -13.64
CA GLY A 137 -5.20 -13.60 -13.44
C GLY A 137 -4.73 -14.37 -12.20
N PHE A 138 -4.01 -13.73 -11.28
CA PHE A 138 -3.54 -14.35 -10.05
C PHE A 138 -4.71 -14.63 -9.09
N ASP A 139 -4.48 -15.56 -8.15
CA ASP A 139 -5.37 -15.72 -7.02
C ASP A 139 -5.49 -14.39 -6.24
N ARG A 140 -6.72 -14.04 -5.84
CA ARG A 140 -6.99 -12.77 -5.14
C ARG A 140 -6.18 -12.58 -3.85
N ASN A 141 -5.71 -13.68 -3.24
CA ASN A 141 -4.88 -13.64 -2.05
C ASN A 141 -3.43 -13.23 -2.34
N LYS A 142 -2.99 -13.33 -3.61
CA LYS A 142 -1.64 -12.94 -4.06
C LYS A 142 -1.56 -11.52 -4.61
N VAL A 143 -2.67 -10.80 -4.75
CA VAL A 143 -2.70 -9.41 -5.23
C VAL A 143 -3.17 -8.50 -4.11
N ILE A 144 -2.28 -7.68 -3.59
CA ILE A 144 -2.47 -6.91 -2.36
C ILE A 144 -2.14 -5.44 -2.63
N GLY A 145 -3.07 -4.54 -2.33
CA GLY A 145 -2.79 -3.10 -2.32
C GLY A 145 -2.26 -2.63 -0.95
N VAL A 146 -1.32 -1.71 -0.95
CA VAL A 146 -0.76 -1.14 0.30
C VAL A 146 -1.88 -0.51 1.15
N GLY A 147 -2.82 0.16 0.52
CA GLY A 147 -4.08 0.64 1.13
C GLY A 147 -3.89 1.45 2.41
N ASN A 148 -4.80 1.20 3.35
CA ASN A 148 -4.90 1.97 4.59
C ASN A 148 -3.88 1.60 5.68
N HIS A 149 -2.83 0.81 5.36
CA HIS A 149 -1.78 0.54 6.35
C HIS A 149 -1.11 1.83 6.80
N LEU A 150 -0.74 2.69 5.86
CA LEU A 150 -0.17 4.00 6.17
C LEU A 150 -1.14 4.87 6.98
N ASP A 151 -2.42 4.88 6.63
CA ASP A 151 -3.43 5.68 7.35
C ASP A 151 -3.64 5.17 8.78
N SER A 152 -3.59 3.85 8.97
CA SER A 152 -3.62 3.23 10.29
C SER A 152 -2.39 3.63 11.14
N LEU A 153 -1.20 3.70 10.54
CA LEU A 153 0.01 4.20 11.20
C LEU A 153 -0.10 5.70 11.56
N ARG A 154 -0.71 6.51 10.70
CA ARG A 154 -0.99 7.93 10.97
C ARG A 154 -1.95 8.10 12.15
N LEU A 155 -3.03 7.33 12.18
CA LEU A 155 -4.00 7.34 13.28
C LEU A 155 -3.33 6.90 14.60
N LYS A 156 -2.50 5.86 14.54
CA LYS A 156 -1.70 5.40 15.68
C LYS A 156 -0.77 6.50 16.20
N THR A 157 -0.07 7.19 15.30
CA THR A 157 0.81 8.32 15.65
C THR A 157 0.03 9.51 16.21
N TYR A 158 -1.16 9.79 15.67
CA TYR A 158 -2.03 10.85 16.19
C TYR A 158 -2.36 10.63 17.67
N PHE A 159 -2.85 9.43 18.03
CA PHE A 159 -3.16 9.11 19.42
C PHE A 159 -1.90 9.07 20.29
N ALA A 160 -0.80 8.49 19.80
CA ALA A 160 0.45 8.42 20.57
C ALA A 160 0.93 9.80 21.01
N ARG A 161 0.90 10.76 20.08
CA ARG A 161 1.31 12.15 20.38
C ARG A 161 0.30 12.89 21.24
N ARG A 162 -0.99 12.73 20.97
CA ARG A 162 -2.05 13.44 21.69
C ARG A 162 -2.13 13.02 23.16
N LEU A 163 -1.89 11.73 23.43
CA LEU A 163 -1.99 11.13 24.76
C LEU A 163 -0.63 11.01 25.46
N ASN A 164 0.48 11.33 24.77
CA ASN A 164 1.85 11.12 25.26
C ASN A 164 2.12 9.66 25.71
N ILE A 165 1.68 8.70 24.87
CA ILE A 165 1.78 7.26 25.12
C ILE A 165 2.63 6.65 24.00
N ASN A 166 3.38 5.58 24.31
CA ASN A 166 4.12 4.84 23.28
C ASN A 166 3.14 4.28 22.24
N SER A 167 3.50 4.43 20.97
CA SER A 167 2.65 3.97 19.87
C SER A 167 2.39 2.47 19.88
N SER A 168 3.24 1.64 20.54
CA SER A 168 3.00 0.20 20.70
C SER A 168 1.71 -0.11 21.45
N GLU A 169 1.31 0.77 22.39
CA GLU A 169 0.12 0.60 23.22
C GLU A 169 -1.19 0.93 22.50
N ILE A 170 -1.12 1.43 21.26
CA ILE A 170 -2.31 1.86 20.52
C ILE A 170 -2.64 0.85 19.45
N HIS A 171 -3.81 0.24 19.56
CA HIS A 171 -4.38 -0.67 18.58
C HIS A 171 -5.55 0.01 17.87
N THR A 172 -5.29 0.50 16.67
CA THR A 172 -6.25 1.25 15.85
C THR A 172 -6.09 0.91 14.38
N ARG A 173 -7.14 1.12 13.58
CA ARG A 173 -7.14 0.83 12.15
C ARG A 173 -7.95 1.86 11.39
N VAL A 174 -7.54 2.07 10.15
CA VAL A 174 -8.32 2.79 9.14
C VAL A 174 -8.65 1.77 8.04
N ILE A 175 -9.89 1.70 7.61
CA ILE A 175 -10.38 0.77 6.59
C ILE A 175 -11.08 1.50 5.44
N GLY A 176 -11.57 0.76 4.47
CA GLY A 176 -12.31 1.31 3.33
C GLY A 176 -11.38 1.83 2.24
N GLU A 177 -11.76 2.91 1.60
CA GLU A 177 -10.97 3.55 0.56
C GLU A 177 -9.69 4.18 1.12
N HIS A 178 -8.56 4.00 0.41
CA HIS A 178 -7.37 4.82 0.66
C HIS A 178 -7.54 6.20 0.00
N GLY A 179 -8.28 7.09 0.66
CA GLY A 179 -8.64 8.41 0.14
C GLY A 179 -9.65 9.14 1.02
N ASP A 180 -10.52 9.92 0.39
CA ASP A 180 -11.47 10.80 1.10
C ASP A 180 -12.55 10.04 1.89
N ASN A 181 -12.86 8.81 1.51
CA ASN A 181 -13.84 7.96 2.18
C ASN A 181 -13.22 6.91 3.11
N MET A 182 -12.00 7.16 3.59
CA MET A 182 -11.40 6.31 4.62
C MET A 182 -12.26 6.29 5.89
N VAL A 183 -12.28 5.14 6.56
CA VAL A 183 -13.08 4.90 7.78
C VAL A 183 -12.16 4.54 8.94
N PRO A 184 -11.82 5.49 9.82
CA PRO A 184 -11.14 5.19 11.08
C PRO A 184 -12.06 4.36 11.98
N LEU A 185 -11.61 3.19 12.41
CA LEU A 185 -12.36 2.30 13.32
C LEU A 185 -12.20 2.74 14.77
N LEU A 186 -12.83 3.87 15.12
CA LEU A 186 -12.74 4.41 16.48
C LEU A 186 -13.51 3.57 17.50
N SER A 187 -14.59 2.89 17.05
CA SER A 187 -15.40 2.02 17.90
C SER A 187 -14.62 0.81 18.44
N SER A 188 -13.63 0.31 17.69
CA SER A 188 -12.77 -0.83 18.05
C SER A 188 -11.35 -0.44 18.45
N THR A 189 -11.03 0.86 18.48
CA THR A 189 -9.71 1.35 18.92
C THR A 189 -9.53 1.12 20.41
N THR A 190 -8.35 0.60 20.79
CA THR A 190 -7.95 0.43 22.19
C THR A 190 -6.58 1.06 22.45
N ILE A 191 -6.36 1.48 23.70
CA ILE A 191 -5.11 2.07 24.20
C ILE A 191 -4.75 1.31 25.48
N GLY A 192 -3.62 0.61 25.48
CA GLY A 192 -3.24 -0.29 26.57
C GLY A 192 -4.30 -1.37 26.84
N GLY A 193 -5.01 -1.82 25.81
CA GLY A 193 -6.13 -2.77 25.94
C GLY A 193 -7.48 -2.16 26.38
N ILE A 194 -7.51 -0.87 26.73
CA ILE A 194 -8.72 -0.17 27.19
C ILE A 194 -9.41 0.50 26.00
N PRO A 195 -10.73 0.32 25.80
CA PRO A 195 -11.46 0.96 24.69
C PRO A 195 -11.33 2.48 24.71
N LEU A 196 -11.13 3.07 23.51
CA LEU A 196 -10.93 4.51 23.31
C LEU A 196 -12.04 5.37 23.94
N LYS A 197 -13.28 4.89 24.00
CA LYS A 197 -14.43 5.61 24.59
C LYS A 197 -14.20 6.06 26.03
N TYR A 198 -13.34 5.40 26.78
CA TYR A 198 -13.01 5.79 28.16
C TYR A 198 -11.98 6.92 28.24
N PHE A 199 -11.22 7.14 27.15
CA PHE A 199 -10.26 8.24 27.03
C PHE A 199 -10.87 9.51 26.43
N ILE A 200 -11.91 9.40 25.61
CA ILE A 200 -12.50 10.53 24.87
C ILE A 200 -13.00 11.64 25.83
N ARG A 201 -13.55 11.27 26.98
CA ARG A 201 -14.08 12.21 27.97
C ARG A 201 -13.00 12.96 28.73
N GLU A 202 -11.84 12.34 28.95
CA GLU A 202 -10.75 12.90 29.74
C GLU A 202 -9.79 13.76 28.93
N VAL A 203 -9.73 13.56 27.60
CA VAL A 203 -8.70 14.16 26.74
C VAL A 203 -9.30 15.05 25.64
N GLU A 204 -10.60 15.33 25.67
CA GLU A 204 -11.31 16.13 24.65
C GLU A 204 -10.96 15.73 23.21
N ILE A 205 -11.16 14.46 22.88
CA ILE A 205 -10.90 13.95 21.52
C ILE A 205 -12.10 14.27 20.62
N ASP A 206 -11.91 15.15 19.65
CA ASP A 206 -12.88 15.42 18.59
C ASP A 206 -12.72 14.42 17.44
N VAL A 207 -13.74 13.60 17.23
CA VAL A 207 -13.79 12.60 16.15
C VAL A 207 -13.73 13.26 14.76
N LEU A 208 -14.36 14.42 14.59
CA LEU A 208 -14.35 15.14 13.31
C LEU A 208 -12.95 15.69 13.02
N GLU A 209 -12.25 16.19 14.04
CA GLU A 209 -10.86 16.64 13.92
C GLU A 209 -9.94 15.47 13.52
N ILE A 210 -10.10 14.29 14.10
CA ILE A 210 -9.33 13.10 13.73
C ILE A 210 -9.50 12.79 12.25
N VAL A 211 -10.73 12.65 11.78
CA VAL A 211 -11.03 12.33 10.38
C VAL A 211 -10.45 13.39 9.43
N LYS A 212 -10.61 14.68 9.76
CA LYS A 212 -10.06 15.79 8.98
C LYS A 212 -8.53 15.75 8.94
N THR A 213 -7.88 15.52 10.08
CA THR A 213 -6.42 15.45 10.18
C THR A 213 -5.86 14.29 9.35
N LEU A 214 -6.47 13.12 9.41
CA LEU A 214 -6.04 11.95 8.64
C LEU A 214 -6.19 12.18 7.13
N ARG A 215 -7.33 12.67 6.67
CA ARG A 215 -7.57 12.98 5.25
C ARG A 215 -6.57 13.99 4.69
N ASN A 216 -6.23 14.99 5.48
CA ASN A 216 -5.32 16.05 5.07
C ASN A 216 -3.84 15.73 5.33
N ALA A 217 -3.50 14.62 5.97
CA ALA A 217 -2.13 14.30 6.36
C ALA A 217 -1.17 14.30 5.16
N GLY A 218 -1.57 13.67 4.05
CA GLY A 218 -0.79 13.66 2.81
C GLY A 218 -0.57 15.07 2.24
N ASN A 219 -1.65 15.83 2.08
CA ASN A 219 -1.61 17.19 1.55
C ASN A 219 -0.78 18.14 2.44
N THR A 220 -0.91 18.00 3.76
CA THR A 220 -0.11 18.79 4.73
C THR A 220 1.38 18.52 4.59
N ILE A 221 1.80 17.26 4.37
CA ILE A 221 3.20 16.93 4.15
C ILE A 221 3.67 17.47 2.80
N ILE A 222 2.89 17.25 1.74
CA ILE A 222 3.22 17.70 0.38
C ILE A 222 3.38 19.21 0.32
N SER A 223 2.48 19.98 0.93
CA SER A 223 2.55 21.44 0.95
C SER A 223 3.79 21.99 1.67
N LYS A 224 4.37 21.21 2.61
CA LYS A 224 5.53 21.64 3.41
C LYS A 224 6.87 21.16 2.85
N LYS A 225 6.93 19.99 2.21
CA LYS A 225 8.19 19.39 1.76
C LYS A 225 8.17 18.82 0.33
N GLY A 226 7.08 19.01 -0.41
CA GLY A 226 6.92 18.61 -1.81
C GLY A 226 6.37 17.20 -2.02
N ALA A 227 6.73 16.22 -1.19
CA ALA A 227 6.24 14.84 -1.32
C ALA A 227 6.19 14.10 0.02
N THR A 228 5.36 13.06 0.10
CA THR A 228 5.44 12.05 1.15
C THR A 228 6.44 10.98 0.70
N GLU A 229 7.38 10.60 1.55
CA GLU A 229 8.48 9.69 1.22
C GLU A 229 8.65 8.59 2.27
N TYR A 230 9.03 8.97 3.48
CA TYR A 230 9.40 8.03 4.55
C TYR A 230 8.23 7.19 5.03
N GLY A 231 7.08 7.81 5.32
CA GLY A 231 5.89 7.10 5.80
C GLY A 231 5.43 6.00 4.84
N PRO A 232 5.17 6.30 3.56
CA PRO A 232 4.84 5.29 2.56
C PRO A 232 5.92 4.21 2.42
N ALA A 233 7.20 4.59 2.33
CA ALA A 233 8.29 3.63 2.14
C ALA A 233 8.38 2.63 3.30
N TYR A 234 8.29 3.10 4.54
CA TYR A 234 8.33 2.22 5.71
C TYR A 234 7.06 1.39 5.87
N ALA A 235 5.89 1.92 5.53
CA ALA A 235 4.65 1.14 5.50
C ALA A 235 4.73 -0.02 4.49
N ILE A 236 5.22 0.25 3.27
CA ILE A 236 5.43 -0.77 2.23
C ILE A 236 6.47 -1.80 2.67
N SER A 237 7.63 -1.36 3.17
CA SER A 237 8.67 -2.29 3.64
C SER A 237 8.18 -3.17 4.78
N ASN A 238 7.37 -2.64 5.70
CA ASN A 238 6.76 -3.41 6.78
C ASN A 238 5.81 -4.51 6.25
N LEU A 239 5.03 -4.22 5.19
CA LEU A 239 4.20 -5.22 4.52
C LEU A 239 5.06 -6.30 3.89
N ILE A 240 6.08 -5.94 3.11
CA ILE A 240 6.98 -6.85 2.43
C ILE A 240 7.70 -7.77 3.44
N THR A 241 8.29 -7.18 4.49
CA THR A 241 8.97 -7.95 5.54
C THR A 241 8.01 -8.90 6.25
N THR A 242 6.76 -8.46 6.53
CA THR A 242 5.73 -9.31 7.15
C THR A 242 5.40 -10.53 6.27
N LEU A 243 5.27 -10.34 4.95
CA LEU A 243 5.01 -11.42 4.00
C LEU A 243 6.19 -12.41 3.94
N ILE A 244 7.42 -11.90 3.76
CA ILE A 244 8.63 -12.72 3.65
C ILE A 244 8.89 -13.53 4.93
N THR A 245 8.78 -12.90 6.08
CA THR A 245 9.05 -13.52 7.39
C THR A 245 7.92 -14.40 7.89
N ASN A 246 6.78 -14.42 7.18
CA ASN A 246 5.61 -15.22 7.54
C ASN A 246 5.14 -15.03 8.99
N THR A 247 5.17 -13.80 9.48
CA THR A 247 4.91 -13.50 10.89
C THR A 247 3.44 -13.49 11.28
N HIS A 248 2.54 -13.68 10.30
CA HIS A 248 1.09 -13.68 10.50
C HIS A 248 0.56 -12.42 11.18
N LYS A 249 1.23 -11.27 10.97
CA LYS A 249 0.74 -9.98 11.48
C LYS A 249 -0.57 -9.59 10.80
N ILE A 250 -1.43 -8.93 11.56
CA ILE A 250 -2.67 -8.35 11.04
C ILE A 250 -2.38 -6.91 10.63
N LEU A 251 -2.36 -6.65 9.33
CA LEU A 251 -2.19 -5.32 8.75
C LEU A 251 -3.43 -4.92 7.95
N THR A 252 -3.67 -3.63 7.77
CA THR A 252 -4.80 -3.15 6.96
C THR A 252 -4.32 -2.93 5.53
N VAL A 253 -4.77 -3.76 4.62
CA VAL A 253 -4.35 -3.78 3.21
C VAL A 253 -5.57 -3.81 2.29
N SER A 254 -5.42 -3.31 1.07
CA SER A 254 -6.48 -3.34 0.07
C SER A 254 -6.55 -4.73 -0.55
N LEU A 255 -7.70 -5.39 -0.41
CA LEU A 255 -7.96 -6.75 -0.88
C LEU A 255 -9.29 -6.82 -1.60
N TYR A 256 -9.37 -7.69 -2.61
CA TYR A 256 -10.62 -8.00 -3.29
C TYR A 256 -11.59 -8.71 -2.35
N LEU A 257 -12.76 -8.10 -2.17
CA LEU A 257 -13.80 -8.59 -1.27
C LEU A 257 -14.85 -9.41 -2.02
N ASP A 258 -15.28 -10.50 -1.38
CA ASP A 258 -16.38 -11.37 -1.80
C ASP A 258 -17.43 -11.55 -0.69
N GLY A 259 -17.66 -10.50 0.10
CA GLY A 259 -18.70 -10.46 1.13
C GLY A 259 -18.20 -10.56 2.56
N GLU A 260 -16.89 -10.67 2.78
CA GLU A 260 -16.31 -10.87 4.12
C GLU A 260 -16.57 -9.70 5.08
N ILE A 261 -16.67 -8.49 4.57
CA ILE A 261 -16.92 -7.28 5.37
C ILE A 261 -18.17 -6.57 4.85
N ALA A 262 -19.17 -6.42 5.70
CA ALA A 262 -20.42 -5.68 5.42
C ALA A 262 -21.14 -6.11 4.12
N ASP A 263 -21.00 -7.39 3.70
CA ASP A 263 -21.53 -7.97 2.45
C ASP A 263 -21.00 -7.28 1.17
N VAL A 264 -19.90 -6.53 1.24
CA VAL A 264 -19.29 -5.86 0.10
C VAL A 264 -18.59 -6.88 -0.79
N LYS A 265 -18.86 -6.83 -2.11
CA LYS A 265 -18.31 -7.74 -3.12
C LYS A 265 -17.78 -6.98 -4.34
N GLY A 266 -16.87 -7.61 -5.07
CA GLY A 266 -16.47 -7.19 -6.41
C GLY A 266 -15.57 -5.95 -6.45
N VAL A 267 -14.90 -5.60 -5.36
CA VAL A 267 -14.07 -4.40 -5.24
C VAL A 267 -12.93 -4.63 -4.25
N CYS A 268 -11.78 -4.01 -4.52
CA CYS A 268 -10.70 -3.96 -3.53
C CYS A 268 -10.90 -2.78 -2.58
N LEU A 269 -10.76 -3.04 -1.30
CA LEU A 269 -10.81 -2.04 -0.23
C LEU A 269 -9.86 -2.41 0.91
N GLY A 270 -9.42 -1.41 1.65
CA GLY A 270 -8.62 -1.60 2.85
C GLY A 270 -9.37 -2.33 3.96
N VAL A 271 -8.88 -3.50 4.34
CA VAL A 271 -9.44 -4.34 5.40
C VAL A 271 -8.33 -4.96 6.24
N PRO A 272 -8.56 -5.25 7.53
CA PRO A 272 -7.58 -5.95 8.34
C PRO A 272 -7.44 -7.40 7.88
N SER A 273 -6.20 -7.81 7.67
CA SER A 273 -5.88 -9.14 7.14
C SER A 273 -4.65 -9.75 7.79
N VAL A 274 -4.69 -11.04 8.02
CA VAL A 274 -3.51 -11.84 8.40
C VAL A 274 -2.67 -12.04 7.14
N LEU A 275 -1.43 -11.56 7.15
CA LEU A 275 -0.51 -11.70 6.04
C LEU A 275 0.47 -12.85 6.29
N SER A 276 0.70 -13.66 5.26
CA SER A 276 1.59 -14.81 5.26
C SER A 276 2.50 -14.80 4.04
N LYS A 277 3.46 -15.73 4.00
CA LYS A 277 4.33 -15.91 2.82
C LYS A 277 3.57 -16.28 1.52
N ASN A 278 2.31 -16.67 1.62
CA ASN A 278 1.46 -17.00 0.48
C ASN A 278 0.50 -15.85 0.12
N GLY A 279 0.67 -14.67 0.72
CA GLY A 279 -0.19 -13.50 0.56
C GLY A 279 -1.19 -13.32 1.70
N ASN A 280 -2.44 -12.96 1.39
CA ASN A 280 -3.51 -12.91 2.36
C ASN A 280 -3.90 -14.30 2.83
N ALA A 281 -3.76 -14.57 4.12
CA ALA A 281 -4.18 -15.84 4.71
C ALA A 281 -5.65 -15.80 5.17
N MET A 282 -6.11 -14.64 5.69
CA MET A 282 -7.46 -14.48 6.19
C MET A 282 -7.81 -13.00 6.36
N ILE A 283 -8.95 -12.57 5.84
CA ILE A 283 -9.55 -11.28 6.18
C ILE A 283 -10.19 -11.40 7.57
N ILE A 284 -9.84 -10.48 8.46
CA ILE A 284 -10.33 -10.51 9.85
C ILE A 284 -11.74 -9.91 9.91
N PRO A 285 -12.74 -10.63 10.43
CA PRO A 285 -14.03 -10.06 10.72
C PRO A 285 -13.91 -8.89 11.69
N ILE A 286 -14.55 -7.78 11.37
CA ILE A 286 -14.53 -6.56 12.18
C ILE A 286 -15.95 -6.19 12.63
N HIS A 287 -16.05 -5.73 13.86
CA HIS A 287 -17.26 -5.08 14.34
C HIS A 287 -17.19 -3.59 14.02
N MET A 288 -18.17 -3.10 13.28
CA MET A 288 -18.37 -1.69 12.95
C MET A 288 -19.70 -1.21 13.53
N ASN A 289 -19.74 0.01 14.02
CA ASN A 289 -21.02 0.65 14.31
C ASN A 289 -21.75 1.02 13.00
N GLU A 290 -23.00 1.45 13.10
CA GLU A 290 -23.84 1.78 11.95
C GLU A 290 -23.21 2.87 11.06
N TYR A 291 -22.63 3.91 11.66
CA TYR A 291 -21.96 4.98 10.94
C TYR A 291 -20.74 4.47 10.14
N GLU A 292 -19.87 3.68 10.78
CA GLU A 292 -18.70 3.07 10.14
C GLU A 292 -19.12 2.13 9.00
N THR A 293 -20.15 1.31 9.21
CA THR A 293 -20.69 0.40 8.20
C THR A 293 -21.24 1.15 6.98
N ASN A 294 -22.01 2.21 7.20
CA ASN A 294 -22.58 3.01 6.11
C ASN A 294 -21.48 3.74 5.33
N LYS A 295 -20.45 4.24 6.00
CA LYS A 295 -19.29 4.87 5.35
C LYS A 295 -18.49 3.85 4.55
N PHE A 296 -18.27 2.64 5.07
CA PHE A 296 -17.55 1.58 4.36
C PHE A 296 -18.29 1.16 3.08
N ARG A 297 -19.63 0.95 3.15
CA ARG A 297 -20.45 0.64 1.98
C ARG A 297 -20.44 1.75 0.93
N LYS A 298 -20.47 3.01 1.37
CA LYS A 298 -20.36 4.15 0.46
C LYS A 298 -19.01 4.18 -0.24
N ALA A 299 -17.93 3.96 0.48
CA ALA A 299 -16.59 3.86 -0.12
C ALA A 299 -16.52 2.73 -1.17
N ALA A 300 -17.13 1.58 -0.87
CA ALA A 300 -17.20 0.45 -1.79
C ALA A 300 -17.90 0.81 -3.10
N GLU A 301 -19.02 1.53 -3.03
CA GLU A 301 -19.78 1.94 -4.22
C GLU A 301 -19.01 2.92 -5.10
N GLU A 302 -18.38 3.92 -4.49
CA GLU A 302 -17.58 4.90 -5.25
C GLU A 302 -16.37 4.25 -5.93
N ILE A 303 -15.67 3.32 -5.24
CA ILE A 303 -14.53 2.59 -5.84
C ILE A 303 -15.01 1.63 -6.92
N ARG A 304 -16.14 0.95 -6.75
CA ARG A 304 -16.73 0.07 -7.76
C ARG A 304 -17.04 0.84 -9.04
N THR A 305 -17.76 1.96 -8.94
CA THR A 305 -18.09 2.82 -10.08
C THR A 305 -16.83 3.27 -10.83
N LEU A 306 -15.83 3.77 -10.10
CA LEU A 306 -14.57 4.18 -10.73
C LEU A 306 -13.82 3.02 -11.37
N THR A 307 -13.87 1.84 -10.76
CA THR A 307 -13.22 0.62 -11.32
C THR A 307 -13.90 0.17 -12.61
N GLU A 308 -15.23 0.22 -12.66
CA GLU A 308 -16.00 -0.11 -13.86
C GLU A 308 -15.69 0.85 -15.01
N ASP A 309 -15.70 2.16 -14.76
CA ASP A 309 -15.29 3.18 -15.71
C ASP A 309 -13.88 2.91 -16.30
N VAL A 310 -12.94 2.53 -15.43
CA VAL A 310 -11.56 2.21 -15.82
C VAL A 310 -11.50 0.93 -16.66
N ARG A 311 -12.25 -0.11 -16.28
CA ARG A 311 -12.34 -1.36 -17.06
C ARG A 311 -12.90 -1.14 -18.47
N GLU A 312 -13.92 -0.28 -18.59
CA GLU A 312 -14.48 0.09 -19.90
C GLU A 312 -13.44 0.80 -20.78
N SER A 313 -12.75 1.80 -20.20
CA SER A 313 -11.70 2.53 -20.93
C SER A 313 -10.54 1.63 -21.39
N LEU A 314 -10.16 0.61 -20.60
CA LEU A 314 -9.11 -0.32 -21.01
C LEU A 314 -9.52 -1.22 -22.17
N LYS A 315 -10.81 -1.54 -22.32
CA LYS A 315 -11.33 -2.35 -23.45
C LYS A 315 -11.40 -1.57 -24.76
N GLU A 316 -11.56 -0.25 -24.69
CA GLU A 316 -11.61 0.62 -25.88
C GLU A 316 -10.22 0.82 -26.51
N ASP A 317 -9.16 0.58 -25.74
CA ASP A 317 -7.76 0.76 -26.18
C ASP A 317 -7.09 -0.54 -26.69
N ASP A 318 -7.65 -1.74 -26.40
CA ASP A 318 -7.20 -3.04 -26.92
C ASP A 318 -7.84 -3.33 -28.30
#